data_3d7edcceca1016c242d038958130f1b8
#
_entry.id   3d7edcceca1016c242d038958130f1b8
#
_cell.length_a   1.000
_cell.length_b   1.000
_cell.length_c   1.000
_cell.angle_alpha   90.00
_cell.angle_beta   90.00
_cell.angle_gamma   90.00
#
_symmetry.space_group_name_H-M   'P 1'
#
loop_
_entity.id
_entity.type
_entity.pdbx_description
1 polymer ?
#
loop_
_entity_poly.entity_id
_entity_poly.type
_entity_poly.pdbx_seq_one_letter_code
_entity_poly.pdbx_strand_id
1 'polypeptide(L)'
;MKIYSEGNAGEEPNRRQKGDTNRSGTGIIRRTLEGHTRPCEDCGVTDWQMDDSRGEITCNSCGLVVEENVIDPGAEWTNRDRSQDRSRVGQPLTYTLADKGLNTTIDVRDLNTGSAVRHGISSQSRREWRRRRVIDERSKTRKSRERNLVRANQFIRDHSGLPKPLQEESARLYRRLSGEGFVTGRSIAGVTAACTYLVARQENLPRQISEISEAFDVKEKELSRLIRQVSRKLNLHKISSPDQYFDKFISDLQLPPSIHTQLDHLWNVIQPHDELWQGKKPMGVAAALLYKVANESSSPRTQSEVCQVANVSEVTLRGLLRLIEGLLGQLGEVSKQ
;
A
#
# COMPACT_ATOMS: atom_id res chain seq x y z
N MET A 1 24.94 1.12 -47.20
CA MET A 1 25.41 2.43 -46.75
C MET A 1 25.24 2.49 -45.24
N LYS A 2 26.37 2.33 -44.54
CA LYS A 2 26.41 2.27 -43.05
C LYS A 2 26.47 3.70 -42.51
N ILE A 3 25.66 4.02 -41.53
CA ILE A 3 25.88 5.17 -40.66
C ILE A 3 25.77 4.70 -39.20
N TYR A 4 26.92 4.68 -38.55
CA TYR A 4 27.06 4.53 -37.10
C TYR A 4 26.71 5.86 -36.45
N SER A 5 25.96 5.83 -35.34
CA SER A 5 25.93 6.93 -34.39
C SER A 5 26.24 6.38 -32.99
N GLU A 6 27.21 7.07 -32.41
CA GLU A 6 27.88 6.77 -31.15
C GLU A 6 26.96 6.81 -29.95
N GLY A 7 27.18 5.83 -29.03
CA GLY A 7 26.47 5.70 -27.79
C GLY A 7 27.04 6.59 -26.70
N ASN A 8 26.15 7.10 -25.90
CA ASN A 8 26.43 7.75 -24.61
C ASN A 8 26.72 6.70 -23.56
N ALA A 9 27.83 6.81 -22.89
CA ALA A 9 28.28 6.02 -21.77
C ALA A 9 27.39 6.33 -20.53
N GLY A 10 26.56 5.40 -20.16
CA GLY A 10 25.90 5.41 -18.86
C GLY A 10 26.84 4.91 -17.77
N GLU A 11 26.98 5.66 -16.71
CA GLU A 11 27.74 5.34 -15.52
C GLU A 11 27.31 4.00 -14.92
N GLU A 12 28.24 3.06 -14.80
CA GLU A 12 28.04 1.81 -14.08
C GLU A 12 27.94 2.08 -12.57
N PRO A 13 26.98 1.49 -11.86
CA PRO A 13 26.96 1.57 -10.41
C PRO A 13 28.11 0.75 -9.83
N ASN A 14 28.89 1.41 -9.03
CA ASN A 14 29.98 1.03 -8.17
C ASN A 14 30.03 -0.46 -7.82
N ARG A 15 30.95 -1.19 -8.48
CA ARG A 15 31.34 -2.56 -8.13
C ARG A 15 31.95 -2.53 -6.73
N ARG A 16 31.22 -3.07 -5.76
CA ARG A 16 31.81 -3.43 -4.47
C ARG A 16 33.05 -4.27 -4.71
N GLN A 17 34.19 -3.74 -4.31
CA GLN A 17 35.48 -4.43 -4.35
C GLN A 17 35.31 -5.75 -3.58
N LYS A 18 35.59 -6.86 -4.27
CA LYS A 18 35.74 -8.16 -3.64
C LYS A 18 36.98 -8.07 -2.77
N GLY A 19 36.79 -8.12 -1.45
CA GLY A 19 37.88 -8.27 -0.52
C GLY A 19 38.73 -9.49 -0.88
N ASP A 20 40.01 -9.32 -0.88
CA ASP A 20 40.98 -10.38 -1.16
C ASP A 20 40.76 -11.54 -0.19
N THR A 21 40.27 -12.65 -0.70
CA THR A 21 40.22 -13.91 0.04
C THR A 21 41.57 -14.54 0.03
N ASN A 22 42.36 -14.35 1.11
CA ASN A 22 43.56 -15.11 1.35
C ASN A 22 43.17 -16.57 1.68
N ARG A 23 43.29 -17.43 0.67
CA ARG A 23 43.17 -18.89 0.84
C ARG A 23 44.44 -19.44 1.43
N SER A 24 44.56 -19.49 2.73
CA SER A 24 45.47 -20.41 3.39
C SER A 24 44.83 -21.80 3.44
N GLY A 25 45.59 -22.86 3.10
CA GLY A 25 45.19 -24.20 2.71
C GLY A 25 44.30 -25.06 3.61
N THR A 26 43.44 -24.50 4.46
CA THR A 26 42.54 -25.21 5.37
C THR A 26 41.04 -24.87 5.13
N GLY A 27 40.68 -24.28 4.02
CA GLY A 27 39.26 -24.05 3.67
C GLY A 27 38.51 -23.04 4.57
N ILE A 28 39.16 -22.37 5.51
CA ILE A 28 38.58 -21.39 6.42
C ILE A 28 38.49 -20.03 5.69
N ILE A 29 37.30 -19.51 5.48
CA ILE A 29 37.10 -18.18 4.91
C ILE A 29 37.21 -17.16 6.00
N ARG A 30 38.32 -16.41 6.05
CA ARG A 30 38.55 -15.31 7.00
C ARG A 30 38.29 -13.99 6.28
N ARG A 31 37.56 -13.08 6.91
CA ARG A 31 37.27 -11.75 6.40
C ARG A 31 37.81 -10.70 7.35
N THR A 32 38.46 -9.64 6.82
CA THR A 32 38.82 -8.46 7.60
C THR A 32 37.58 -7.70 8.02
N LEU A 33 37.48 -7.38 9.29
CA LEU A 33 36.31 -6.68 9.86
C LEU A 33 36.57 -5.17 9.74
N GLU A 34 36.02 -4.53 8.72
CA GLU A 34 36.07 -3.07 8.58
C GLU A 34 35.07 -2.44 9.56
N GLY A 35 35.51 -1.55 10.43
CA GLY A 35 34.63 -0.78 11.33
C GLY A 35 34.70 -1.15 12.80
N HIS A 36 35.47 -2.16 13.21
CA HIS A 36 35.71 -2.46 14.62
C HIS A 36 36.84 -1.55 15.15
N THR A 37 36.47 -0.52 15.91
CA THR A 37 37.40 0.53 16.38
C THR A 37 38.04 0.27 17.76
N ARG A 38 37.67 -0.82 18.42
CA ARG A 38 38.26 -1.16 19.73
C ARG A 38 39.70 -1.67 19.57
N PRO A 39 40.67 -1.13 20.28
CA PRO A 39 42.01 -1.71 20.30
C PRO A 39 42.01 -3.06 21.05
N CYS A 40 42.85 -3.98 20.62
CA CYS A 40 43.03 -5.25 21.28
C CYS A 40 43.57 -5.05 22.71
N GLU A 41 43.01 -5.76 23.68
CA GLU A 41 43.41 -5.62 25.10
C GLU A 41 44.87 -6.08 25.36
N ASP A 42 45.37 -7.05 24.58
CA ASP A 42 46.71 -7.58 24.74
C ASP A 42 47.80 -6.84 23.96
N CYS A 43 47.52 -6.53 22.67
CA CYS A 43 48.55 -5.95 21.78
C CYS A 43 48.26 -4.51 21.35
N GLY A 44 47.10 -3.95 21.66
CA GLY A 44 46.71 -2.57 21.32
C GLY A 44 46.44 -2.31 19.83
N VAL A 45 46.50 -3.33 18.98
CA VAL A 45 46.28 -3.21 17.51
C VAL A 45 44.80 -3.31 17.20
N THR A 46 44.35 -2.57 16.20
CA THR A 46 42.91 -2.52 15.75
C THR A 46 42.65 -3.38 14.51
N ASP A 47 43.48 -4.39 14.25
CA ASP A 47 43.34 -5.28 13.09
C ASP A 47 42.58 -6.55 13.50
N TRP A 48 41.33 -6.65 13.10
CA TRP A 48 40.41 -7.72 13.47
C TRP A 48 40.05 -8.60 12.29
N GLN A 49 39.97 -9.89 12.52
CA GLN A 49 39.61 -10.90 11.56
C GLN A 49 38.43 -11.71 12.06
N MET A 50 37.44 -11.91 11.20
CA MET A 50 36.27 -12.76 11.47
C MET A 50 36.44 -14.11 10.80
N ASP A 51 36.29 -15.18 11.58
CA ASP A 51 36.22 -16.55 11.09
C ASP A 51 34.74 -16.96 10.95
N ASP A 52 34.25 -16.95 9.71
CA ASP A 52 32.84 -17.27 9.38
C ASP A 52 32.50 -18.74 9.74
N SER A 53 33.48 -19.65 9.85
CA SER A 53 33.25 -21.07 10.15
C SER A 53 33.02 -21.34 11.61
N ARG A 54 33.64 -20.53 12.49
CA ARG A 54 33.53 -20.63 13.93
C ARG A 54 32.66 -19.54 14.55
N GLY A 55 32.37 -18.47 13.78
CA GLY A 55 31.66 -17.30 14.30
C GLY A 55 32.48 -16.56 15.36
N GLU A 56 33.82 -16.52 15.23
CA GLU A 56 34.73 -15.88 16.15
C GLU A 56 35.37 -14.64 15.56
N ILE A 57 35.53 -13.60 16.35
CA ILE A 57 36.32 -12.41 16.01
C ILE A 57 37.67 -12.51 16.73
N THR A 58 38.75 -12.58 15.94
CA THR A 58 40.11 -12.75 16.42
C THR A 58 40.98 -11.56 16.03
N CYS A 59 41.92 -11.20 16.91
CA CYS A 59 42.96 -10.23 16.59
C CYS A 59 44.00 -10.87 15.65
N ASN A 60 44.29 -10.20 14.52
CA ASN A 60 45.24 -10.73 13.53
C ASN A 60 46.70 -10.74 14.02
N SER A 61 47.06 -9.91 15.01
CA SER A 61 48.41 -9.77 15.53
C SER A 61 48.76 -10.75 16.66
N CYS A 62 47.86 -10.94 17.64
CA CYS A 62 48.10 -11.76 18.80
C CYS A 62 47.22 -13.02 18.89
N GLY A 63 46.17 -13.12 18.08
CA GLY A 63 45.24 -14.25 18.08
C GLY A 63 44.20 -14.25 19.19
N LEU A 64 44.10 -13.16 19.97
CA LEU A 64 43.08 -13.05 21.03
C LEU A 64 41.69 -13.10 20.43
N VAL A 65 40.81 -13.97 20.95
CA VAL A 65 39.38 -14.05 20.59
C VAL A 65 38.62 -13.08 21.47
N VAL A 66 37.97 -12.10 20.89
CA VAL A 66 37.16 -11.09 21.60
C VAL A 66 35.70 -11.47 21.69
N GLU A 67 35.14 -12.00 20.61
CA GLU A 67 33.74 -12.43 20.58
C GLU A 67 33.62 -13.82 19.98
N GLU A 68 32.84 -14.67 20.64
CA GLU A 68 32.51 -16.03 20.21
C GLU A 68 31.01 -16.08 19.82
N ASN A 69 30.63 -16.99 18.95
CA ASN A 69 29.26 -17.21 18.51
C ASN A 69 28.59 -15.96 17.84
N VAL A 70 29.37 -15.24 17.05
CA VAL A 70 28.86 -14.08 16.31
C VAL A 70 27.79 -14.55 15.30
N ILE A 71 26.58 -13.98 15.43
CA ILE A 71 25.47 -14.28 14.55
C ILE A 71 25.67 -13.54 13.24
N ASP A 72 25.73 -14.27 12.12
CA ASP A 72 25.70 -13.66 10.81
C ASP A 72 24.28 -13.15 10.49
N PRO A 73 24.07 -11.80 10.41
CA PRO A 73 22.78 -11.22 10.04
C PRO A 73 22.49 -11.35 8.55
N GLY A 74 23.41 -11.90 7.76
CA GLY A 74 23.25 -12.10 6.33
C GLY A 74 22.16 -13.11 5.99
N ALA A 75 21.57 -12.98 4.81
CA ALA A 75 20.61 -13.96 4.33
C ALA A 75 21.32 -15.28 4.01
N GLU A 76 20.92 -16.38 4.66
CA GLU A 76 21.46 -17.73 4.41
C GLU A 76 21.31 -18.15 2.93
N TRP A 77 20.34 -17.58 2.23
CA TRP A 77 19.99 -17.91 0.87
C TRP A 77 19.84 -16.66 0.01
N THR A 78 20.55 -16.62 -1.09
CA THR A 78 20.31 -15.60 -2.14
C THR A 78 19.44 -16.23 -3.22
N ASN A 79 18.25 -15.64 -3.43
CA ASN A 79 17.37 -16.00 -4.54
C ASN A 79 17.93 -15.40 -5.84
N ARG A 80 18.87 -16.12 -6.49
CA ARG A 80 19.43 -15.71 -7.80
C ARG A 80 18.44 -15.94 -8.93
N ASP A 81 17.68 -17.03 -8.84
CA ASP A 81 16.64 -17.37 -9.80
C ASP A 81 15.25 -17.14 -9.21
N ARG A 82 14.43 -16.36 -9.91
CA ARG A 82 13.04 -16.11 -9.53
C ARG A 82 12.14 -17.34 -9.56
N SER A 83 12.63 -18.48 -10.08
CA SER A 83 11.86 -19.70 -10.23
C SER A 83 11.75 -20.53 -8.94
N GLN A 84 12.68 -20.41 -8.02
CA GLN A 84 12.67 -21.14 -6.74
C GLN A 84 13.02 -20.20 -5.61
N ASP A 85 12.03 -19.90 -4.77
CA ASP A 85 12.24 -19.20 -3.51
C ASP A 85 12.82 -20.19 -2.48
N ARG A 86 14.09 -20.02 -2.13
CA ARG A 86 14.81 -20.82 -1.15
C ARG A 86 14.82 -20.17 0.24
N SER A 87 14.12 -19.05 0.42
CA SER A 87 14.07 -18.41 1.72
C SER A 87 13.36 -19.31 2.73
N ARG A 88 13.95 -19.43 3.92
CA ARG A 88 13.35 -20.14 5.06
C ARG A 88 12.35 -19.28 5.81
N VAL A 89 12.15 -18.05 5.36
CA VAL A 89 11.21 -17.11 5.94
C VAL A 89 9.79 -17.52 5.52
N GLY A 90 8.90 -17.65 6.48
CA GLY A 90 7.47 -17.92 6.21
C GLY A 90 6.81 -16.75 5.47
N GLN A 91 5.60 -16.98 4.98
CA GLN A 91 4.81 -15.94 4.35
C GLN A 91 4.58 -14.76 5.31
N PRO A 92 4.61 -13.50 4.83
CA PRO A 92 4.30 -12.34 5.65
C PRO A 92 2.88 -12.45 6.20
N LEU A 93 2.67 -11.94 7.40
CA LEU A 93 1.34 -11.87 8.01
C LEU A 93 0.43 -10.96 7.19
N THR A 94 -0.68 -11.49 6.69
CA THR A 94 -1.66 -10.74 5.91
C THR A 94 -3.01 -10.67 6.63
N TYR A 95 -3.53 -9.46 6.82
CA TYR A 95 -4.84 -9.27 7.44
C TYR A 95 -6.00 -9.59 6.51
N THR A 96 -5.76 -9.65 5.20
CA THR A 96 -6.75 -10.03 4.18
C THR A 96 -7.12 -11.51 4.22
N LEU A 97 -6.35 -12.34 4.96
CA LEU A 97 -6.69 -13.72 5.24
C LEU A 97 -7.29 -13.84 6.64
N ALA A 98 -8.32 -14.67 6.83
CA ALA A 98 -8.97 -14.82 8.12
C ALA A 98 -8.04 -15.37 9.21
N ASP A 99 -7.12 -16.25 8.82
CA ASP A 99 -6.08 -16.88 9.62
C ASP A 99 -4.74 -16.13 9.63
N LYS A 100 -4.67 -14.96 8.99
CA LYS A 100 -3.46 -14.16 8.78
C LYS A 100 -2.36 -14.88 7.97
N GLY A 101 -2.66 -15.96 7.26
CA GLY A 101 -1.69 -16.76 6.52
C GLY A 101 -0.88 -17.74 7.38
N LEU A 102 -1.28 -17.95 8.65
CA LEU A 102 -0.54 -18.82 9.56
C LEU A 102 -0.82 -20.31 9.38
N ASN A 103 -1.97 -20.66 8.76
CA ASN A 103 -2.35 -22.04 8.56
C ASN A 103 -1.82 -22.58 7.24
N THR A 104 -1.41 -23.85 7.24
CA THR A 104 -1.11 -24.58 6.01
C THR A 104 -2.37 -24.86 5.22
N THR A 105 -2.27 -24.90 3.90
CA THR A 105 -3.38 -25.23 3.01
C THR A 105 -2.97 -26.34 2.05
N ILE A 106 -3.91 -27.22 1.72
CA ILE A 106 -3.69 -28.26 0.71
C ILE A 106 -3.97 -27.63 -0.65
N ASP A 107 -2.94 -27.52 -1.50
CA ASP A 107 -3.11 -26.93 -2.83
C ASP A 107 -3.96 -27.85 -3.75
N VAL A 108 -4.88 -27.20 -4.47
CA VAL A 108 -5.71 -27.88 -5.47
C VAL A 108 -4.91 -28.35 -6.67
N ARG A 109 -3.86 -27.59 -7.00
CA ARG A 109 -3.00 -27.87 -8.17
C ARG A 109 -2.32 -29.21 -8.04
N ASP A 110 -1.87 -29.55 -6.82
CA ASP A 110 -1.22 -30.85 -6.53
C ASP A 110 -2.18 -32.01 -6.62
N LEU A 111 -3.48 -31.76 -6.45
CA LEU A 111 -4.54 -32.78 -6.55
C LEU A 111 -5.13 -32.92 -7.96
N ASN A 112 -4.69 -32.10 -8.92
CA ASN A 112 -5.10 -32.24 -10.31
C ASN A 112 -4.49 -33.44 -10.96
N THR A 113 -5.21 -34.05 -11.92
CA THR A 113 -4.84 -35.33 -12.53
C THR A 113 -3.42 -35.33 -13.09
N GLY A 114 -3.00 -34.25 -13.76
CA GLY A 114 -1.66 -34.17 -14.37
C GLY A 114 -0.52 -34.09 -13.35
N SER A 115 -0.68 -33.29 -12.31
CA SER A 115 0.32 -33.15 -11.26
C SER A 115 0.38 -34.38 -10.35
N ALA A 116 -0.78 -34.89 -9.93
CA ALA A 116 -0.88 -36.04 -9.08
C ALA A 116 -0.27 -37.31 -9.73
N VAL A 117 -0.39 -37.49 -11.06
CA VAL A 117 0.22 -38.62 -11.80
C VAL A 117 1.74 -38.45 -11.82
N ARG A 118 2.28 -37.25 -12.01
CA ARG A 118 3.75 -37.01 -11.97
C ARG A 118 4.35 -37.36 -10.61
N HIS A 119 3.61 -37.16 -9.52
CA HIS A 119 4.05 -37.46 -8.16
C HIS A 119 3.63 -38.88 -7.68
N GLY A 120 3.12 -39.74 -8.56
CA GLY A 120 2.77 -41.10 -8.22
C GLY A 120 1.57 -41.27 -7.28
N ILE A 121 0.72 -40.24 -7.15
CA ILE A 121 -0.45 -40.26 -6.27
C ILE A 121 -1.58 -41.05 -6.90
N SER A 122 -2.04 -42.15 -6.25
CA SER A 122 -3.14 -42.99 -6.74
C SER A 122 -4.46 -42.20 -6.78
N SER A 123 -5.40 -42.67 -7.62
CA SER A 123 -6.73 -42.06 -7.71
C SER A 123 -7.53 -42.14 -6.41
N GLN A 124 -7.33 -43.21 -5.62
CA GLN A 124 -7.93 -43.32 -4.29
C GLN A 124 -7.37 -42.33 -3.30
N SER A 125 -6.05 -42.26 -3.19
CA SER A 125 -5.38 -41.29 -2.31
C SER A 125 -5.77 -39.82 -2.65
N ARG A 126 -5.91 -39.50 -3.95
CA ARG A 126 -6.36 -38.19 -4.41
C ARG A 126 -7.78 -37.84 -3.97
N ARG A 127 -8.72 -38.81 -3.95
CA ARG A 127 -10.07 -38.63 -3.42
C ARG A 127 -10.04 -38.35 -1.91
N GLU A 128 -9.22 -39.07 -1.18
CA GLU A 128 -9.03 -38.87 0.26
C GLU A 128 -8.47 -37.50 0.57
N TRP A 129 -7.46 -37.03 -0.15
CA TRP A 129 -6.89 -35.71 0.03
C TRP A 129 -7.88 -34.58 -0.29
N ARG A 130 -8.70 -34.75 -1.34
CA ARG A 130 -9.79 -33.77 -1.61
C ARG A 130 -10.79 -33.72 -0.46
N ARG A 131 -11.14 -34.86 0.13
CA ARG A 131 -12.02 -34.92 1.29
C ARG A 131 -11.38 -34.28 2.50
N ARG A 132 -10.12 -34.57 2.79
CA ARG A 132 -9.35 -33.95 3.88
C ARG A 132 -9.28 -32.43 3.75
N ARG A 133 -9.06 -31.92 2.55
CA ARG A 133 -9.09 -30.51 2.27
C ARG A 133 -10.42 -29.84 2.65
N VAL A 134 -11.55 -30.42 2.25
CA VAL A 134 -12.87 -29.89 2.60
C VAL A 134 -13.09 -29.89 4.12
N ILE A 135 -12.61 -30.93 4.82
CA ILE A 135 -12.69 -31.02 6.29
C ILE A 135 -11.82 -29.91 6.93
N ASP A 136 -10.59 -29.71 6.42
CA ASP A 136 -9.66 -28.67 6.89
C ASP A 136 -10.26 -27.27 6.72
N GLU A 137 -10.79 -26.94 5.54
CA GLU A 137 -11.47 -25.66 5.28
C GLU A 137 -12.65 -25.43 6.22
N ARG A 138 -13.46 -26.46 6.48
CA ARG A 138 -14.57 -26.38 7.42
C ARG A 138 -14.11 -26.20 8.86
N SER A 139 -13.02 -26.83 9.27
CA SER A 139 -12.46 -26.71 10.62
C SER A 139 -11.92 -25.31 10.90
N LYS A 140 -11.27 -24.68 9.91
CA LYS A 140 -10.73 -23.32 10.00
C LYS A 140 -11.81 -22.24 10.15
N THR A 141 -13.02 -22.48 9.63
CA THR A 141 -14.12 -21.51 9.61
C THR A 141 -15.29 -21.93 10.51
N ARG A 142 -15.00 -22.57 11.64
CA ARG A 142 -16.03 -23.16 12.52
C ARG A 142 -16.93 -22.09 13.15
N LYS A 143 -16.35 -20.98 13.62
CA LYS A 143 -17.09 -19.89 14.28
C LYS A 143 -17.74 -18.96 13.28
N SER A 144 -18.94 -18.46 13.60
CA SER A 144 -19.67 -17.50 12.76
C SER A 144 -18.84 -16.24 12.47
N ARG A 145 -18.07 -15.76 13.46
CA ARG A 145 -17.16 -14.62 13.31
C ARG A 145 -16.08 -14.86 12.25
N GLU A 146 -15.49 -16.04 12.21
CA GLU A 146 -14.47 -16.41 11.22
C GLU A 146 -15.05 -16.45 9.81
N ARG A 147 -16.24 -17.02 9.66
CA ARG A 147 -16.97 -17.00 8.37
C ARG A 147 -17.28 -15.59 7.89
N ASN A 148 -17.67 -14.71 8.81
CA ASN A 148 -17.92 -13.31 8.49
C ASN A 148 -16.62 -12.57 8.09
N LEU A 149 -15.49 -12.88 8.74
CA LEU A 149 -14.17 -12.36 8.35
C LEU A 149 -13.75 -12.82 6.95
N VAL A 150 -13.97 -14.11 6.62
CA VAL A 150 -13.67 -14.62 5.27
C VAL A 150 -14.47 -13.87 4.22
N ARG A 151 -15.78 -13.71 4.43
CA ARG A 151 -16.65 -12.94 3.51
C ARG A 151 -16.23 -11.47 3.40
N ALA A 152 -15.95 -10.81 4.52
CA ALA A 152 -15.51 -9.42 4.53
C ALA A 152 -14.20 -9.24 3.76
N ASN A 153 -13.22 -10.11 4.00
CA ASN A 153 -11.94 -10.06 3.30
C ASN A 153 -12.09 -10.33 1.80
N GLN A 154 -13.05 -11.18 1.42
CA GLN A 154 -13.40 -11.41 0.02
C GLN A 154 -13.99 -10.13 -0.59
N PHE A 155 -14.96 -9.47 0.06
CA PHE A 155 -15.50 -8.19 -0.39
C PHE A 155 -14.42 -7.12 -0.55
N ILE A 156 -13.45 -7.04 0.37
CA ILE A 156 -12.34 -6.10 0.26
C ILE A 156 -11.50 -6.37 -0.99
N ARG A 157 -11.15 -7.61 -1.26
CA ARG A 157 -10.33 -7.97 -2.44
C ARG A 157 -11.05 -7.74 -3.76
N ASP A 158 -12.33 -8.11 -3.80
CA ASP A 158 -13.10 -8.12 -5.05
C ASP A 158 -13.66 -6.73 -5.40
N HIS A 159 -14.08 -5.95 -4.40
CA HIS A 159 -14.87 -4.72 -4.62
C HIS A 159 -14.17 -3.42 -4.19
N SER A 160 -13.06 -3.47 -3.43
CA SER A 160 -12.46 -2.23 -2.92
C SER A 160 -11.76 -1.39 -3.99
N GLY A 161 -11.21 -2.01 -5.03
CA GLY A 161 -10.38 -1.31 -6.03
C GLY A 161 -9.15 -0.59 -5.42
N LEU A 162 -8.76 -0.93 -4.20
CA LEU A 162 -7.62 -0.34 -3.49
C LEU A 162 -6.33 -1.14 -3.72
N PRO A 163 -5.16 -0.52 -3.62
CA PRO A 163 -3.89 -1.23 -3.61
C PRO A 163 -3.77 -2.14 -2.39
N LYS A 164 -2.98 -3.22 -2.50
CA LYS A 164 -2.83 -4.25 -1.47
C LYS A 164 -2.59 -3.72 -0.03
N PRO A 165 -1.70 -2.74 0.21
CA PRO A 165 -1.49 -2.21 1.56
C PRO A 165 -2.76 -1.63 2.18
N LEU A 166 -3.58 -0.92 1.39
CA LEU A 166 -4.82 -0.33 1.86
C LEU A 166 -5.94 -1.37 2.04
N GLN A 167 -5.92 -2.44 1.25
CA GLN A 167 -6.78 -3.60 1.49
C GLN A 167 -6.47 -4.24 2.85
N GLU A 168 -5.20 -4.38 3.20
CA GLU A 168 -4.78 -4.92 4.49
C GLU A 168 -5.21 -4.04 5.66
N GLU A 169 -5.06 -2.72 5.53
CA GLU A 169 -5.51 -1.81 6.58
C GLU A 169 -7.05 -1.83 6.71
N SER A 170 -7.79 -1.92 5.61
CA SER A 170 -9.23 -2.09 5.61
C SER A 170 -9.65 -3.39 6.32
N ALA A 171 -8.95 -4.48 6.06
CA ALA A 171 -9.16 -5.78 6.71
C ALA A 171 -8.82 -5.72 8.21
N ARG A 172 -7.77 -5.00 8.58
CA ARG A 172 -7.37 -4.77 9.97
C ARG A 172 -8.44 -4.00 10.73
N LEU A 173 -8.98 -2.90 10.17
CA LEU A 173 -10.06 -2.14 10.77
C LEU A 173 -11.33 -2.98 10.93
N TYR A 174 -11.72 -3.74 9.89
CA TYR A 174 -12.88 -4.64 9.99
C TYR A 174 -12.69 -5.70 11.08
N ARG A 175 -11.50 -6.28 11.19
CA ARG A 175 -11.17 -7.27 12.23
C ARG A 175 -11.29 -6.68 13.63
N ARG A 176 -10.84 -5.44 13.84
CA ARG A 176 -11.01 -4.71 15.11
C ARG A 176 -12.49 -4.52 15.44
N LEU A 177 -13.29 -4.01 14.50
CA LEU A 177 -14.74 -3.83 14.69
C LEU A 177 -15.48 -5.13 14.95
N SER A 178 -15.08 -6.22 14.28
CA SER A 178 -15.61 -7.56 14.51
C SER A 178 -15.24 -8.08 15.91
N GLY A 179 -14.04 -7.75 16.41
CA GLY A 179 -13.59 -8.05 17.77
C GLY A 179 -14.44 -7.39 18.84
N GLU A 180 -14.81 -6.15 18.61
CA GLU A 180 -15.63 -5.33 19.49
C GLU A 180 -17.14 -5.57 19.35
N GLY A 181 -17.56 -6.56 18.55
CA GLY A 181 -18.97 -6.90 18.35
C GLY A 181 -19.77 -5.90 17.51
N PHE A 182 -19.14 -4.89 16.92
CA PHE A 182 -19.82 -3.84 16.16
C PHE A 182 -20.55 -4.35 14.91
N VAL A 183 -20.07 -5.43 14.32
CA VAL A 183 -20.64 -6.02 13.09
C VAL A 183 -21.98 -6.72 13.35
N THR A 184 -22.24 -7.12 14.58
CA THR A 184 -23.47 -7.83 14.95
C THR A 184 -24.71 -6.97 14.65
N GLY A 185 -25.67 -7.53 13.91
CA GLY A 185 -26.91 -6.83 13.50
C GLY A 185 -26.71 -5.82 12.34
N ARG A 186 -25.55 -5.80 11.69
CA ARG A 186 -25.26 -4.94 10.52
C ARG A 186 -24.86 -5.77 9.30
N SER A 187 -25.05 -5.20 8.12
CA SER A 187 -24.60 -5.78 6.86
C SER A 187 -23.08 -5.90 6.84
N ILE A 188 -22.56 -7.10 6.49
CA ILE A 188 -21.11 -7.32 6.34
C ILE A 188 -20.57 -6.42 5.23
N ALA A 189 -21.22 -6.39 4.07
CA ALA A 189 -20.85 -5.55 2.94
C ALA A 189 -20.85 -4.06 3.32
N GLY A 190 -21.88 -3.58 4.05
CA GLY A 190 -21.97 -2.20 4.49
C GLY A 190 -20.85 -1.79 5.45
N VAL A 191 -20.52 -2.63 6.44
CA VAL A 191 -19.41 -2.33 7.36
C VAL A 191 -18.07 -2.39 6.64
N THR A 192 -17.90 -3.35 5.73
CA THR A 192 -16.67 -3.48 4.93
C THR A 192 -16.49 -2.26 4.02
N ALA A 193 -17.55 -1.83 3.33
CA ALA A 193 -17.56 -0.62 2.51
C ALA A 193 -17.24 0.65 3.31
N ALA A 194 -17.74 0.76 4.55
CA ALA A 194 -17.41 1.86 5.45
C ALA A 194 -15.92 1.84 5.86
N CYS A 195 -15.33 0.67 6.12
CA CYS A 195 -13.90 0.53 6.43
C CYS A 195 -13.05 0.94 5.23
N THR A 196 -13.37 0.46 4.03
CA THR A 196 -12.63 0.82 2.79
C THR A 196 -12.70 2.31 2.50
N TYR A 197 -13.86 2.95 2.67
CA TYR A 197 -14.01 4.39 2.53
C TYR A 197 -13.14 5.17 3.51
N LEU A 198 -13.15 4.79 4.79
CA LEU A 198 -12.39 5.49 5.82
C LEU A 198 -10.88 5.35 5.62
N VAL A 199 -10.40 4.17 5.21
CA VAL A 199 -8.98 3.97 4.89
C VAL A 199 -8.58 4.80 3.68
N ALA A 200 -9.35 4.77 2.59
CA ALA A 200 -9.08 5.58 1.41
C ALA A 200 -9.00 7.07 1.77
N ARG A 201 -9.91 7.55 2.64
CA ARG A 201 -9.90 8.93 3.13
C ARG A 201 -8.69 9.26 4.00
N GLN A 202 -8.21 8.32 4.83
CA GLN A 202 -7.02 8.51 5.65
C GLN A 202 -5.75 8.65 4.80
N GLU A 203 -5.68 7.88 3.74
CA GLU A 203 -4.53 7.85 2.82
C GLU A 203 -4.64 8.85 1.66
N ASN A 204 -5.53 9.85 1.79
CA ASN A 204 -5.74 10.89 0.79
C ASN A 204 -6.15 10.39 -0.60
N LEU A 205 -6.74 9.20 -0.68
CA LEU A 205 -7.31 8.69 -1.92
C LEU A 205 -8.78 9.10 -2.01
N PRO A 206 -9.14 10.05 -2.86
CA PRO A 206 -10.50 10.53 -2.95
C PRO A 206 -11.40 9.48 -3.61
N ARG A 207 -12.35 8.93 -2.82
CA ARG A 207 -13.41 8.04 -3.31
C ARG A 207 -14.76 8.66 -3.02
N GLN A 208 -15.66 8.60 -3.98
CA GLN A 208 -17.04 9.04 -3.77
C GLN A 208 -17.84 7.97 -3.05
N ILE A 209 -18.81 8.41 -2.23
CA ILE A 209 -19.68 7.47 -1.51
C ILE A 209 -20.55 6.68 -2.51
N SER A 210 -21.00 7.31 -3.62
CA SER A 210 -21.71 6.67 -4.71
C SER A 210 -20.92 5.52 -5.35
N GLU A 211 -19.64 5.74 -5.68
CA GLU A 211 -18.78 4.71 -6.26
C GLU A 211 -18.66 3.47 -5.35
N ILE A 212 -18.46 3.71 -4.06
CA ILE A 212 -18.36 2.60 -3.10
C ILE A 212 -19.71 1.93 -2.87
N SER A 213 -20.81 2.70 -2.89
CA SER A 213 -22.15 2.13 -2.74
C SER A 213 -22.50 1.20 -3.89
N GLU A 214 -22.13 1.56 -5.11
CA GLU A 214 -22.30 0.73 -6.31
C GLU A 214 -21.39 -0.50 -6.28
N ALA A 215 -20.10 -0.31 -5.96
CA ALA A 215 -19.13 -1.40 -5.92
C ALA A 215 -19.49 -2.49 -4.91
N PHE A 216 -20.03 -2.11 -3.74
CA PHE A 216 -20.40 -3.05 -2.66
C PHE A 216 -21.89 -3.41 -2.65
N ASP A 217 -22.69 -2.92 -3.60
CA ASP A 217 -24.15 -3.12 -3.66
C ASP A 217 -24.86 -2.75 -2.33
N VAL A 218 -24.56 -1.57 -1.80
CA VAL A 218 -25.09 -1.05 -0.54
C VAL A 218 -25.75 0.30 -0.77
N LYS A 219 -26.92 0.55 -0.19
CA LYS A 219 -27.59 1.85 -0.32
C LYS A 219 -26.74 2.98 0.25
N GLU A 220 -26.60 4.10 -0.48
CA GLU A 220 -25.79 5.26 -0.04
C GLU A 220 -26.19 5.81 1.33
N LYS A 221 -27.49 5.85 1.65
CA LYS A 221 -27.99 6.32 2.95
C LYS A 221 -27.49 5.42 4.10
N GLU A 222 -27.53 4.11 3.87
CA GLU A 222 -27.03 3.12 4.83
C GLU A 222 -25.53 3.23 5.00
N LEU A 223 -24.80 3.30 3.89
CA LEU A 223 -23.34 3.46 3.87
C LEU A 223 -22.91 4.74 4.61
N SER A 224 -23.54 5.89 4.33
CA SER A 224 -23.27 7.16 4.99
C SER A 224 -23.53 7.09 6.51
N ARG A 225 -24.56 6.35 6.94
CA ARG A 225 -24.83 6.11 8.36
C ARG A 225 -23.75 5.25 9.01
N LEU A 226 -23.33 4.17 8.33
CA LEU A 226 -22.28 3.27 8.81
C LEU A 226 -20.92 3.97 8.90
N ILE A 227 -20.55 4.77 7.89
CA ILE A 227 -19.33 5.57 7.89
C ILE A 227 -19.27 6.47 9.14
N ARG A 228 -20.35 7.19 9.44
CA ARG A 228 -20.42 8.05 10.63
C ARG A 228 -20.30 7.26 11.93
N GLN A 229 -20.95 6.09 12.02
CA GLN A 229 -20.88 5.24 13.20
C GLN A 229 -19.47 4.66 13.41
N VAL A 230 -18.82 4.17 12.34
CA VAL A 230 -17.47 3.62 12.40
C VAL A 230 -16.45 4.72 12.69
N SER A 231 -16.57 5.89 12.04
CA SER A 231 -15.70 7.04 12.28
C SER A 231 -15.72 7.50 13.74
N ARG A 232 -16.90 7.61 14.34
CA ARG A 232 -17.03 7.94 15.77
C ARG A 232 -16.43 6.88 16.67
N LYS A 233 -16.68 5.59 16.38
CA LYS A 233 -16.19 4.49 17.20
C LYS A 233 -14.67 4.35 17.16
N LEU A 234 -14.05 4.61 16.01
CA LEU A 234 -12.60 4.50 15.83
C LEU A 234 -11.86 5.83 16.00
N ASN A 235 -12.58 6.93 16.28
CA ASN A 235 -12.03 8.30 16.34
C ASN A 235 -11.28 8.72 15.07
N LEU A 236 -11.78 8.32 13.91
CA LEU A 236 -11.19 8.62 12.60
C LEU A 236 -11.87 9.85 11.99
N HIS A 237 -11.40 11.04 12.35
CA HIS A 237 -12.00 12.34 11.95
C HIS A 237 -11.08 13.13 11.02
N LYS A 238 -10.64 12.51 9.91
CA LYS A 238 -9.89 13.26 8.90
C LYS A 238 -10.83 14.04 8.00
N ILE A 239 -10.58 15.32 7.79
CA ILE A 239 -11.27 16.15 6.83
C ILE A 239 -10.54 16.02 5.50
N SER A 240 -11.25 15.73 4.42
CA SER A 240 -10.66 15.70 3.07
C SER A 240 -10.46 17.11 2.59
N SER A 241 -9.28 17.42 2.08
CA SER A 241 -8.96 18.68 1.44
C SER A 241 -9.34 18.66 -0.05
N PRO A 242 -9.69 19.79 -0.68
CA PRO A 242 -10.04 19.84 -2.10
C PRO A 242 -8.95 19.41 -3.06
N ASP A 243 -7.68 19.63 -2.72
CA ASP A 243 -6.49 19.25 -3.51
C ASP A 243 -6.45 17.75 -3.83
N GLN A 244 -6.89 16.91 -2.90
CA GLN A 244 -6.92 15.46 -3.07
C GLN A 244 -7.74 14.97 -4.27
N TYR A 245 -8.67 15.79 -4.75
CA TYR A 245 -9.56 15.46 -5.88
C TYR A 245 -9.02 15.90 -7.24
N PHE A 246 -7.97 16.72 -7.28
CA PHE A 246 -7.47 17.30 -8.53
C PHE A 246 -6.99 16.24 -9.51
N ASP A 247 -6.12 15.33 -9.09
CA ASP A 247 -5.58 14.25 -9.94
C ASP A 247 -6.68 13.39 -10.56
N LYS A 248 -7.68 13.04 -9.74
CA LYS A 248 -8.81 12.26 -10.19
C LYS A 248 -9.60 13.00 -11.27
N PHE A 249 -9.96 14.26 -11.02
CA PHE A 249 -10.76 15.04 -11.97
C PHE A 249 -9.99 15.36 -13.26
N ILE A 250 -8.69 15.61 -13.18
CA ILE A 250 -7.84 15.81 -14.36
C ILE A 250 -7.82 14.53 -15.20
N SER A 251 -7.68 13.38 -14.57
CA SER A 251 -7.69 12.08 -15.24
C SER A 251 -9.05 11.77 -15.87
N ASP A 252 -10.14 11.94 -15.13
CA ASP A 252 -11.51 11.63 -15.59
C ASP A 252 -11.95 12.55 -16.74
N LEU A 253 -11.53 13.82 -16.73
CA LEU A 253 -11.80 14.79 -17.78
C LEU A 253 -10.76 14.78 -18.91
N GLN A 254 -9.72 13.93 -18.81
CA GLN A 254 -8.62 13.84 -19.79
C GLN A 254 -8.00 15.21 -20.10
N LEU A 255 -7.70 15.96 -19.06
CA LEU A 255 -7.06 17.27 -19.16
C LEU A 255 -5.52 17.14 -19.18
N PRO A 256 -4.80 18.09 -19.81
CA PRO A 256 -3.35 18.07 -19.84
C PRO A 256 -2.77 18.27 -18.43
N PRO A 257 -1.62 17.61 -18.08
CA PRO A 257 -1.01 17.69 -16.75
C PRO A 257 -0.56 19.11 -16.35
N SER A 258 -0.38 20.01 -17.31
CA SER A 258 -0.06 21.43 -17.03
C SER A 258 -1.14 22.16 -16.20
N ILE A 259 -2.38 21.68 -16.23
CA ILE A 259 -3.49 22.23 -15.43
C ILE A 259 -3.27 21.97 -13.94
N HIS A 260 -2.60 20.87 -13.57
CA HIS A 260 -2.32 20.56 -12.17
C HIS A 260 -1.51 21.67 -11.48
N THR A 261 -0.45 22.14 -12.10
CA THR A 261 0.39 23.20 -11.55
C THR A 261 -0.39 24.53 -11.38
N GLN A 262 -1.28 24.83 -12.30
CA GLN A 262 -2.14 26.02 -12.21
C GLN A 262 -3.20 25.87 -11.10
N LEU A 263 -3.77 24.67 -10.94
CA LEU A 263 -4.68 24.34 -9.85
C LEU A 263 -4.01 24.44 -8.48
N ASP A 264 -2.81 23.89 -8.33
CA ASP A 264 -2.06 23.97 -7.10
C ASP A 264 -1.72 25.40 -6.73
N HIS A 265 -1.31 26.21 -7.71
CA HIS A 265 -1.07 27.63 -7.49
C HIS A 265 -2.34 28.36 -7.04
N LEU A 266 -3.46 28.14 -7.71
CA LEU A 266 -4.74 28.74 -7.35
C LEU A 266 -5.23 28.27 -5.97
N TRP A 267 -5.04 26.99 -5.66
CA TRP A 267 -5.38 26.41 -4.37
C TRP A 267 -4.55 27.03 -3.24
N ASN A 268 -3.25 27.17 -3.41
CA ASN A 268 -2.36 27.77 -2.43
C ASN A 268 -2.73 29.23 -2.11
N VAL A 269 -3.30 29.95 -3.07
CA VAL A 269 -3.82 31.32 -2.86
C VAL A 269 -5.12 31.30 -2.05
N ILE A 270 -6.00 30.32 -2.27
CA ILE A 270 -7.34 30.26 -1.66
C ILE A 270 -7.30 29.55 -0.29
N GLN A 271 -6.40 28.60 -0.09
CA GLN A 271 -6.30 27.78 1.11
C GLN A 271 -6.26 28.59 2.42
N PRO A 272 -5.50 29.72 2.53
CA PRO A 272 -5.46 30.51 3.76
C PRO A 272 -6.79 31.14 4.16
N HIS A 273 -7.74 31.24 3.22
CA HIS A 273 -9.05 31.88 3.43
C HIS A 273 -10.15 30.84 3.72
N ASP A 274 -9.90 30.01 4.73
CA ASP A 274 -10.79 28.87 5.07
C ASP A 274 -12.22 29.30 5.39
N GLU A 275 -12.46 30.47 5.97
CA GLU A 275 -13.79 30.96 6.38
C GLU A 275 -14.83 30.90 5.26
N LEU A 276 -14.39 31.03 4.02
CA LEU A 276 -15.26 31.15 2.86
C LEU A 276 -15.61 29.81 2.21
N TRP A 277 -14.73 28.82 2.32
CA TRP A 277 -14.98 27.49 1.75
C TRP A 277 -15.22 26.40 2.80
N GLN A 278 -14.95 26.66 4.08
CA GLN A 278 -15.33 25.78 5.19
C GLN A 278 -16.84 25.52 5.19
N GLY A 279 -17.20 24.26 5.50
CA GLY A 279 -18.60 23.83 5.47
C GLY A 279 -19.15 23.52 4.07
N LYS A 280 -18.38 23.76 3.00
CA LYS A 280 -18.72 23.30 1.65
C LYS A 280 -18.16 21.90 1.41
N LYS A 281 -18.77 21.17 0.45
CA LYS A 281 -18.23 19.87 0.05
C LYS A 281 -16.88 20.07 -0.64
N PRO A 282 -15.78 19.45 -0.18
CA PRO A 282 -14.44 19.65 -0.77
C PRO A 282 -14.40 19.31 -2.26
N MET A 283 -15.12 18.29 -2.65
CA MET A 283 -15.28 17.87 -4.05
C MET A 283 -15.92 18.95 -4.93
N GLY A 284 -16.88 19.70 -4.37
CA GLY A 284 -17.50 20.82 -5.10
C GLY A 284 -16.55 22.02 -5.26
N VAL A 285 -15.74 22.31 -4.23
CA VAL A 285 -14.71 23.37 -4.29
C VAL A 285 -13.66 22.99 -5.32
N ALA A 286 -13.18 21.73 -5.31
CA ALA A 286 -12.24 21.22 -6.30
C ALA A 286 -12.77 21.33 -7.73
N ALA A 287 -14.04 20.98 -7.95
CA ALA A 287 -14.70 21.10 -9.26
C ALA A 287 -14.79 22.55 -9.74
N ALA A 288 -15.08 23.49 -8.85
CA ALA A 288 -15.17 24.91 -9.20
C ALA A 288 -13.81 25.50 -9.56
N LEU A 289 -12.75 25.12 -8.81
CA LEU A 289 -11.37 25.51 -9.11
C LEU A 289 -10.94 24.97 -10.47
N LEU A 290 -11.18 23.67 -10.71
CA LEU A 290 -10.83 23.02 -11.97
C LEU A 290 -11.55 23.66 -13.15
N TYR A 291 -12.86 23.92 -13.03
CA TYR A 291 -13.63 24.56 -14.08
C TYR A 291 -13.06 25.93 -14.44
N LYS A 292 -12.69 26.73 -13.43
CA LYS A 292 -12.09 28.03 -13.64
C LYS A 292 -10.75 27.94 -14.37
N VAL A 293 -9.85 27.09 -13.90
CA VAL A 293 -8.54 26.91 -14.53
C VAL A 293 -8.65 26.32 -15.93
N ALA A 294 -9.54 25.36 -16.15
CA ALA A 294 -9.78 24.77 -17.47
C ALA A 294 -10.28 25.80 -18.48
N ASN A 295 -11.16 26.74 -18.08
CA ASN A 295 -11.63 27.81 -18.96
C ASN A 295 -10.58 28.89 -19.25
N GLU A 296 -9.67 29.14 -18.34
CA GLU A 296 -8.53 30.05 -18.54
C GLU A 296 -7.41 29.42 -19.36
N SER A 297 -7.37 28.09 -19.43
CA SER A 297 -6.41 27.32 -20.21
C SER A 297 -6.91 27.01 -21.63
N SER A 298 -6.07 26.38 -22.44
CA SER A 298 -6.39 25.95 -23.81
C SER A 298 -7.37 24.78 -23.92
N SER A 299 -7.88 24.25 -22.79
CA SER A 299 -8.72 23.05 -22.73
C SER A 299 -10.05 23.30 -21.99
N PRO A 300 -10.92 24.19 -22.49
CA PRO A 300 -12.17 24.51 -21.82
C PRO A 300 -13.10 23.28 -21.75
N ARG A 301 -13.79 23.12 -20.63
CA ARG A 301 -14.79 22.05 -20.39
C ARG A 301 -16.12 22.67 -20.05
N THR A 302 -17.19 21.93 -20.37
CA THR A 302 -18.56 22.39 -20.07
C THR A 302 -18.87 22.22 -18.57
N GLN A 303 -19.75 23.06 -18.04
CA GLN A 303 -20.22 22.92 -16.65
C GLN A 303 -20.86 21.56 -16.40
N SER A 304 -21.57 21.02 -17.38
CA SER A 304 -22.25 19.73 -17.30
C SER A 304 -21.24 18.57 -17.12
N GLU A 305 -20.15 18.55 -17.91
CA GLU A 305 -19.10 17.51 -17.79
C GLU A 305 -18.43 17.54 -16.42
N VAL A 306 -18.06 18.72 -15.95
CA VAL A 306 -17.44 18.88 -14.63
C VAL A 306 -18.41 18.50 -13.50
N CYS A 307 -19.69 18.87 -13.61
CA CYS A 307 -20.72 18.47 -12.65
C CYS A 307 -20.94 16.96 -12.62
N GLN A 308 -20.90 16.30 -13.76
CA GLN A 308 -21.06 14.84 -13.87
C GLN A 308 -19.91 14.10 -13.17
N VAL A 309 -18.66 14.50 -13.43
CA VAL A 309 -17.47 13.90 -12.79
C VAL A 309 -17.44 14.16 -11.29
N ALA A 310 -17.75 15.39 -10.88
CA ALA A 310 -17.75 15.77 -9.45
C ALA A 310 -19.02 15.33 -8.69
N ASN A 311 -20.03 14.79 -9.37
CA ASN A 311 -21.33 14.47 -8.77
C ASN A 311 -21.92 15.63 -7.96
N VAL A 312 -21.94 16.82 -8.57
CA VAL A 312 -22.41 18.08 -7.99
C VAL A 312 -23.43 18.71 -8.94
N SER A 313 -24.45 19.36 -8.40
CA SER A 313 -25.43 20.08 -9.25
C SER A 313 -24.82 21.36 -9.84
N GLU A 314 -25.23 21.74 -11.05
CA GLU A 314 -24.78 22.99 -11.71
C GLU A 314 -25.05 24.24 -10.86
N VAL A 315 -26.18 24.25 -10.14
CA VAL A 315 -26.51 25.36 -9.22
C VAL A 315 -25.45 25.49 -8.12
N THR A 316 -25.02 24.38 -7.56
CA THR A 316 -23.95 24.35 -6.53
C THR A 316 -22.63 24.79 -7.13
N LEU A 317 -22.27 24.31 -8.32
CA LEU A 317 -21.05 24.71 -9.02
C LEU A 317 -21.02 26.22 -9.27
N ARG A 318 -22.09 26.80 -9.81
CA ARG A 318 -22.20 28.25 -10.06
C ARG A 318 -22.12 29.07 -8.77
N GLY A 319 -22.73 28.58 -7.69
CA GLY A 319 -22.60 29.22 -6.37
C GLY A 319 -21.17 29.25 -5.85
N LEU A 320 -20.44 28.15 -6.02
CA LEU A 320 -19.03 28.05 -5.61
C LEU A 320 -18.09 28.87 -6.50
N LEU A 321 -18.38 28.93 -7.82
CA LEU A 321 -17.63 29.80 -8.75
C LEU A 321 -17.72 31.29 -8.33
N ARG A 322 -18.93 31.77 -8.04
CA ARG A 322 -19.13 33.16 -7.57
C ARG A 322 -18.35 33.44 -6.27
N LEU A 323 -18.31 32.48 -5.35
CA LEU A 323 -17.52 32.61 -4.12
C LEU A 323 -16.02 32.71 -4.42
N ILE A 324 -15.50 31.84 -5.29
CA ILE A 324 -14.08 31.84 -5.66
C ILE A 324 -13.72 33.12 -6.43
N GLU A 325 -14.55 33.57 -7.36
CA GLU A 325 -14.35 34.83 -8.09
C GLU A 325 -14.38 36.05 -7.16
N GLY A 326 -15.29 36.09 -6.21
CA GLY A 326 -15.36 37.12 -5.18
C GLY A 326 -14.10 37.19 -4.33
N LEU A 327 -13.57 36.04 -3.93
CA LEU A 327 -12.29 35.92 -3.20
C LEU A 327 -11.11 36.46 -4.00
N LEU A 328 -10.99 36.02 -5.24
CA LEU A 328 -9.88 36.44 -6.11
C LEU A 328 -9.97 37.93 -6.45
N GLY A 329 -11.17 38.47 -6.58
CA GLY A 329 -11.40 39.92 -6.72
C GLY A 329 -10.86 40.70 -5.51
N GLN A 330 -11.20 40.29 -4.29
CA GLN A 330 -10.72 40.89 -3.05
C GLN A 330 -9.18 40.80 -2.93
N LEU A 331 -8.58 39.66 -3.23
CA LEU A 331 -7.13 39.45 -3.20
C LEU A 331 -6.40 40.27 -4.28
N GLY A 332 -6.99 40.41 -5.46
CA GLY A 332 -6.44 41.27 -6.53
C GLY A 332 -6.47 42.76 -6.22
N GLU A 333 -7.38 43.22 -5.37
CA GLU A 333 -7.43 44.60 -4.87
C GLU A 333 -6.39 44.85 -3.78
N VAL A 334 -6.14 43.86 -2.89
CA VAL A 334 -5.12 43.98 -1.82
C VAL A 334 -3.70 43.95 -2.39
N SER A 335 -3.46 43.26 -3.51
CA SER A 335 -2.12 43.25 -4.15
C SER A 335 -1.81 44.48 -4.98
N LYS A 336 -2.77 45.39 -5.16
CA LYS A 336 -2.60 46.69 -5.86
C LYS A 336 -2.44 47.90 -4.92
N GLN A 337 -2.57 47.69 -3.62
CA GLN A 337 -2.23 48.66 -2.57
C GLN A 337 -0.83 48.36 -1.98
#